data_2878f9780c474d95486694c581670c3b
#
_entry.id   2878f9780c474d95486694c581670c3b
#
_cell.length_a   1.000
_cell.length_b   1.000
_cell.length_c   1.000
_cell.angle_alpha   90.00
_cell.angle_beta   90.00
_cell.angle_gamma   90.00
#
_symmetry.space_group_name_H-M   'P 1'
#
loop_
_entity.id
_entity.type
_entity.pdbx_description
1 polymer ?
#
loop_
_entity_poly.entity_id
_entity_poly.type
_entity_poly.pdbx_seq_one_letter_code
_entity_poly.pdbx_strand_id
1 'polypeptide(L)'
;MSQNKTSQNSSLATRVIAFNYILKNQQGEVLDQSEPNQPLPFLEGKQQIIPALERVISLLSEGDKKQISLTASEAYGEFRQDMIMEVPKEELAHIKIELGAHLQLQLEKQMQVVKVIKITDTHVTLDGNHPLAGVGLIFDIEIMLVRQATEEELQHGHAHGLHGHAKHH
;
A
#
# COMPACT_ATOMS: atom_id res chain seq x y z
N MET A 1 -30.15 25.41 7.02
CA MET A 1 -30.70 24.70 6.23
C MET A 1 -29.86 23.89 5.40
N SER A 2 -29.54 24.30 4.30
CA SER A 2 -28.83 23.49 3.35
C SER A 2 -27.47 23.10 3.83
N GLN A 3 -26.88 23.84 4.68
CA GLN A 3 -25.59 23.52 5.17
C GLN A 3 -25.56 22.20 5.91
N ASN A 4 -26.59 21.92 6.65
CA ASN A 4 -26.63 20.67 7.36
C ASN A 4 -26.71 19.50 6.43
N LYS A 5 -27.44 19.64 5.36
CA LYS A 5 -27.50 18.60 4.39
C LYS A 5 -26.18 18.36 3.75
N THR A 6 -25.43 19.41 3.50
CA THR A 6 -24.15 19.28 2.90
C THR A 6 -23.20 18.48 3.78
N SER A 7 -23.20 18.74 5.05
CA SER A 7 -22.37 17.99 5.96
C SER A 7 -22.75 16.53 6.01
N GLN A 8 -24.03 16.27 6.06
CA GLN A 8 -24.48 14.90 6.08
C GLN A 8 -24.14 14.20 4.79
N ASN A 9 -24.28 14.90 3.71
CA ASN A 9 -23.96 14.32 2.43
C ASN A 9 -22.48 13.99 2.32
N SER A 10 -21.62 14.78 2.91
CA SER A 10 -20.21 14.48 2.91
C SER A 10 -19.93 13.17 3.61
N SER A 11 -20.56 12.95 4.75
CA SER A 11 -20.34 11.73 5.47
C SER A 11 -20.95 10.55 4.75
N LEU A 12 -22.08 10.75 4.08
CA LEU A 12 -22.72 9.68 3.35
C LEU A 12 -22.17 9.52 1.95
N ALA A 13 -21.32 10.42 1.53
CA ALA A 13 -20.87 10.45 0.15
C ALA A 13 -19.52 9.78 -0.02
N THR A 14 -19.25 8.77 0.77
CA THR A 14 -18.06 7.97 0.55
C THR A 14 -18.13 7.38 -0.84
N ARG A 15 -17.06 7.54 -1.58
CA ARG A 15 -17.05 7.07 -2.97
C ARG A 15 -16.13 5.87 -3.11
N VAL A 16 -16.42 5.07 -4.12
CA VAL A 16 -15.50 4.05 -4.60
C VAL A 16 -14.81 4.63 -5.81
N ILE A 17 -13.50 4.60 -5.80
CA ILE A 17 -12.70 5.02 -6.95
C ILE A 17 -11.87 3.84 -7.38
N ALA A 18 -11.91 3.54 -8.67
CA ALA A 18 -11.07 2.49 -9.22
C ALA A 18 -10.12 3.12 -10.23
N PHE A 19 -8.87 2.77 -10.15
CA PHE A 19 -7.86 3.38 -11.00
C PHE A 19 -6.83 2.35 -11.47
N ASN A 20 -6.31 2.58 -12.65
CA ASN A 20 -5.15 1.85 -13.12
C ASN A 20 -3.90 2.61 -12.71
N TYR A 21 -2.85 1.89 -12.44
CA TYR A 21 -1.61 2.52 -12.03
C TYR A 21 -0.39 1.77 -12.53
N ILE A 22 0.67 2.52 -12.70
CA ILE A 22 2.01 1.98 -12.89
C ILE A 22 2.88 2.65 -11.85
N LEU A 23 3.48 1.86 -10.99
CA LEU A 23 4.33 2.35 -9.92
C LEU A 23 5.79 2.20 -10.33
N LYS A 24 6.53 3.29 -10.29
CA LYS A 24 7.92 3.30 -10.70
C LYS A 24 8.79 3.91 -9.61
N ASN A 25 10.07 3.57 -9.63
CA ASN A 25 11.04 4.28 -8.79
C ASN A 25 11.55 5.49 -9.57
N GLN A 26 12.48 6.21 -9.00
CA GLN A 26 12.98 7.44 -9.63
C GLN A 26 13.92 7.15 -10.81
N GLN A 27 14.35 5.94 -10.98
CA GLN A 27 15.11 5.55 -12.16
C GLN A 27 14.21 5.11 -13.31
N GLY A 28 12.90 5.14 -13.10
CA GLY A 28 11.95 4.76 -14.14
C GLY A 28 11.65 3.28 -14.21
N GLU A 29 12.18 2.50 -13.28
CA GLU A 29 11.90 1.08 -13.26
C GLU A 29 10.51 0.81 -12.71
N VAL A 30 9.76 -0.06 -13.36
CA VAL A 30 8.42 -0.42 -12.93
C VAL A 30 8.53 -1.37 -11.75
N LEU A 31 7.95 -0.97 -10.62
CA LEU A 31 7.96 -1.76 -9.40
C LEU A 31 6.67 -2.57 -9.26
N ASP A 32 5.58 -2.05 -9.80
CA ASP A 32 4.28 -2.70 -9.69
C ASP A 32 3.34 -2.04 -10.67
N GLN A 33 2.24 -2.70 -11.00
CA GLN A 33 1.22 -2.08 -11.84
C GLN A 33 -0.07 -2.86 -11.69
N SER A 34 -1.19 -2.20 -11.98
CA SER A 34 -2.47 -2.88 -11.97
C SER A 34 -2.55 -3.83 -13.16
N GLU A 35 -3.36 -4.87 -13.01
CA GLU A 35 -3.58 -5.81 -14.11
C GLU A 35 -4.42 -5.16 -15.18
N PRO A 36 -4.22 -5.52 -16.44
CA PRO A 36 -5.08 -4.99 -17.50
C PRO A 36 -6.53 -5.34 -17.22
N ASN A 37 -7.41 -4.39 -17.38
CA ASN A 37 -8.84 -4.54 -17.16
C ASN A 37 -9.23 -4.85 -15.70
N GLN A 38 -8.30 -4.65 -14.77
CA GLN A 38 -8.58 -4.84 -13.35
C GLN A 38 -8.07 -3.66 -12.56
N PRO A 39 -8.71 -2.51 -12.69
CA PRO A 39 -8.28 -1.36 -11.90
C PRO A 39 -8.46 -1.62 -10.41
N LEU A 40 -7.61 -1.00 -9.62
CA LEU A 40 -7.64 -1.15 -8.17
C LEU A 40 -8.77 -0.29 -7.59
N PRO A 41 -9.75 -0.89 -6.94
CA PRO A 41 -10.81 -0.10 -6.31
C PRO A 41 -10.48 0.18 -4.85
N PHE A 42 -10.93 1.32 -4.36
CA PHE A 42 -10.81 1.61 -2.93
C PHE A 42 -11.95 2.49 -2.46
N LEU A 43 -12.22 2.45 -1.16
CA LEU A 43 -13.19 3.34 -0.53
C LEU A 43 -12.45 4.58 -0.01
N GLU A 44 -12.92 5.75 -0.40
CA GLU A 44 -12.31 6.98 0.09
C GLU A 44 -12.44 7.11 1.60
N GLY A 45 -11.42 7.63 2.24
CA GLY A 45 -11.46 7.94 3.67
C GLY A 45 -11.24 6.76 4.58
N LYS A 46 -10.95 5.59 4.02
CA LYS A 46 -10.72 4.39 4.83
C LYS A 46 -9.26 3.99 4.89
N GLN A 47 -8.39 4.83 4.39
CA GLN A 47 -6.94 4.60 4.44
C GLN A 47 -6.53 3.28 3.77
N GLN A 48 -7.16 2.98 2.66
CA GLN A 48 -6.89 1.73 1.94
C GLN A 48 -5.73 1.85 0.98
N ILE A 49 -5.32 3.08 0.66
CA ILE A 49 -4.14 3.33 -0.16
C ILE A 49 -3.28 4.39 0.54
N ILE A 50 -2.11 4.66 0.01
CA ILE A 50 -1.20 5.65 0.58
C ILE A 50 -1.95 6.99 0.72
N PRO A 51 -1.98 7.60 1.90
CA PRO A 51 -2.76 8.82 2.11
C PRO A 51 -2.42 9.97 1.17
N ALA A 52 -1.15 10.16 0.87
CA ALA A 52 -0.76 11.24 -0.05
C ALA A 52 -1.27 10.98 -1.45
N LEU A 53 -1.33 9.72 -1.85
CA LEU A 53 -1.87 9.32 -3.14
C LEU A 53 -3.37 9.54 -3.17
N GLU A 54 -4.06 9.14 -2.10
CA GLU A 54 -5.50 9.30 -2.02
C GLU A 54 -5.90 10.77 -2.11
N ARG A 55 -5.16 11.66 -1.47
CA ARG A 55 -5.48 13.09 -1.53
C ARG A 55 -5.53 13.62 -2.96
N VAL A 56 -4.61 13.18 -3.79
CA VAL A 56 -4.57 13.62 -5.17
C VAL A 56 -5.66 12.95 -5.99
N ILE A 57 -5.82 11.64 -5.82
CA ILE A 57 -6.81 10.89 -6.58
C ILE A 57 -8.22 11.38 -6.31
N SER A 58 -8.50 11.76 -5.07
CA SER A 58 -9.84 12.24 -4.71
C SER A 58 -10.22 13.53 -5.43
N LEU A 59 -9.27 14.24 -5.99
CA LEU A 59 -9.54 15.46 -6.75
C LEU A 59 -9.72 15.21 -8.24
N LEU A 60 -9.53 13.99 -8.68
CA LEU A 60 -9.61 13.65 -10.10
C LEU A 60 -10.98 13.11 -10.45
N SER A 61 -11.30 13.10 -11.73
CA SER A 61 -12.57 12.62 -12.25
C SER A 61 -12.34 11.41 -13.14
N GLU A 62 -13.39 10.68 -13.44
CA GLU A 62 -13.29 9.55 -14.36
C GLU A 62 -12.63 9.99 -15.66
N GLY A 63 -11.70 9.21 -16.12
CA GLY A 63 -10.97 9.50 -17.35
C GLY A 63 -9.73 10.34 -17.18
N ASP A 64 -9.55 10.94 -16.00
CA ASP A 64 -8.36 11.76 -15.77
C ASP A 64 -7.13 10.88 -15.65
N LYS A 65 -6.02 11.39 -16.16
CA LYS A 65 -4.71 10.76 -16.04
C LYS A 65 -3.78 11.72 -15.34
N LYS A 66 -2.96 11.20 -14.46
CA LYS A 66 -2.02 12.06 -13.75
C LYS A 66 -0.81 11.28 -13.29
N GLN A 67 0.34 11.92 -13.33
CA GLN A 67 1.55 11.38 -12.74
C GLN A 67 1.73 12.02 -11.37
N ILE A 68 1.93 11.21 -10.36
CA ILE A 68 2.03 11.67 -8.98
C ILE A 68 3.36 11.18 -8.42
N SER A 69 4.19 12.13 -7.98
CA SER A 69 5.48 11.79 -7.36
C SER A 69 5.36 11.95 -5.86
N LEU A 70 5.77 10.94 -5.12
CA LEU A 70 5.75 10.95 -3.68
C LEU A 70 7.16 10.80 -3.15
N THR A 71 7.47 11.55 -2.09
CA THR A 71 8.74 11.34 -1.39
C THR A 71 8.63 10.05 -0.56
N ALA A 72 9.75 9.56 -0.07
CA ALA A 72 9.73 8.37 0.76
C ALA A 72 8.82 8.57 1.98
N SER A 73 8.88 9.72 2.63
CA SER A 73 8.05 9.97 3.81
C SER A 73 6.57 10.04 3.49
N GLU A 74 6.20 10.40 2.27
CA GLU A 74 4.81 10.43 1.84
C GLU A 74 4.32 9.03 1.39
N ALA A 75 5.24 8.14 1.15
CA ALA A 75 4.95 6.81 0.64
C ALA A 75 5.08 5.77 1.76
N TYR A 76 6.10 4.93 1.71
CA TYR A 76 6.25 3.86 2.69
C TYR A 76 7.22 4.21 3.81
N GLY A 77 7.55 5.48 3.92
CA GLY A 77 8.36 5.99 5.01
C GLY A 77 9.83 5.99 4.66
N GLU A 78 10.60 6.70 5.48
CA GLU A 78 12.04 6.76 5.32
C GLU A 78 12.66 5.46 5.77
N PHE A 79 13.82 5.14 5.22
CA PHE A 79 14.60 4.00 5.70
C PHE A 79 15.01 4.29 7.15
N ARG A 80 14.83 3.33 8.03
CA ARG A 80 15.14 3.49 9.45
C ARG A 80 16.23 2.52 9.85
N GLN A 81 17.33 3.06 10.33
CA GLN A 81 18.44 2.26 10.79
C GLN A 81 18.07 1.43 12.02
N ASP A 82 17.15 1.91 12.83
CA ASP A 82 16.71 1.19 14.01
C ASP A 82 15.82 -0.03 13.69
N MET A 83 15.47 -0.23 12.42
CA MET A 83 14.79 -1.44 12.00
C MET A 83 15.77 -2.53 11.55
N ILE A 84 17.07 -2.24 11.60
CA ILE A 84 18.09 -3.23 11.31
C ILE A 84 18.50 -3.86 12.63
N MET A 85 18.52 -5.18 12.68
CA MET A 85 18.88 -5.88 13.92
C MET A 85 19.82 -7.02 13.64
N GLU A 86 20.70 -7.30 14.59
CA GLU A 86 21.57 -8.45 14.54
C GLU A 86 21.05 -9.49 15.51
N VAL A 87 20.95 -10.73 15.06
CA VAL A 87 20.44 -11.82 15.89
C VAL A 87 21.48 -12.94 15.88
N PRO A 88 21.77 -13.54 17.02
CA PRO A 88 22.69 -14.68 17.02
C PRO A 88 22.16 -15.79 16.11
N LYS A 89 23.05 -16.35 15.34
CA LYS A 89 22.68 -17.37 14.36
C LYS A 89 22.02 -18.57 15.00
N GLU A 90 22.42 -18.90 16.20
CA GLU A 90 21.86 -20.04 16.90
C GLU A 90 20.39 -19.86 17.27
N GLU A 91 19.93 -18.62 17.41
CA GLU A 91 18.51 -18.38 17.69
C GLU A 91 17.64 -18.68 16.48
N LEU A 92 18.24 -18.75 15.31
CA LEU A 92 17.53 -19.04 14.07
C LEU A 92 17.90 -20.42 13.52
N ALA A 93 18.47 -21.28 14.36
CA ALA A 93 18.98 -22.56 13.91
C ALA A 93 17.90 -23.47 13.32
N HIS A 94 16.66 -23.27 13.75
CA HIS A 94 15.53 -24.05 13.24
C HIS A 94 14.99 -23.55 11.92
N ILE A 95 15.56 -22.46 11.39
CA ILE A 95 15.09 -21.87 10.15
C ILE A 95 16.23 -21.91 9.14
N LYS A 96 15.88 -22.20 7.90
CA LYS A 96 16.87 -22.14 6.84
C LYS A 96 17.14 -20.68 6.50
N ILE A 97 18.38 -20.22 6.67
CA ILE A 97 18.74 -18.84 6.48
C ILE A 97 19.50 -18.69 5.18
N GLU A 98 19.02 -17.81 4.30
CA GLU A 98 19.71 -17.51 3.06
C GLU A 98 19.70 -16.01 2.84
N LEU A 99 20.80 -15.50 2.30
CA LEU A 99 20.92 -14.09 2.02
C LEU A 99 19.83 -13.66 1.06
N GLY A 100 19.15 -12.58 1.35
CA GLY A 100 18.06 -12.07 0.54
C GLY A 100 16.70 -12.67 0.83
N ALA A 101 16.65 -13.70 1.69
CA ALA A 101 15.38 -14.35 2.00
C ALA A 101 14.55 -13.50 2.95
N HIS A 102 13.25 -13.65 2.86
CA HIS A 102 12.32 -13.01 3.78
C HIS A 102 11.87 -14.03 4.83
N LEU A 103 11.90 -13.63 6.08
CA LEU A 103 11.51 -14.48 7.19
C LEU A 103 10.36 -13.85 7.95
N GLN A 104 9.46 -14.66 8.46
CA GLN A 104 8.43 -14.20 9.37
C GLN A 104 8.89 -14.54 10.78
N LEU A 105 9.11 -13.53 11.58
CA LEU A 105 9.56 -13.72 12.96
C LEU A 105 8.60 -13.06 13.91
N GLN A 106 8.43 -13.68 15.07
CA GLN A 106 7.65 -13.07 16.13
C GLN A 106 8.59 -12.19 16.94
N LEU A 107 8.42 -10.89 16.81
CA LEU A 107 9.21 -9.92 17.51
C LEU A 107 8.30 -9.17 18.47
N GLU A 108 8.68 -9.13 19.72
CA GLU A 108 7.86 -8.58 20.77
C GLU A 108 6.52 -9.29 20.78
N LYS A 109 5.46 -8.75 20.35
CA LYS A 109 4.18 -9.43 20.35
C LYS A 109 3.55 -9.46 18.96
N GLN A 110 4.36 -9.22 17.95
CA GLN A 110 3.86 -9.16 16.58
C GLN A 110 4.68 -10.02 15.65
N MET A 111 4.00 -10.60 14.69
CA MET A 111 4.70 -11.25 13.59
C MET A 111 5.18 -10.17 12.63
N GLN A 112 6.41 -10.27 12.23
CA GLN A 112 7.01 -9.28 11.36
C GLN A 112 7.81 -9.96 10.26
N VAL A 113 7.71 -9.46 9.05
CA VAL A 113 8.50 -9.96 7.94
C VAL A 113 9.80 -9.17 7.89
N VAL A 114 10.92 -9.86 7.90
CA VAL A 114 12.23 -9.24 7.84
C VAL A 114 13.01 -9.86 6.71
N LYS A 115 13.99 -9.13 6.20
CA LYS A 115 14.83 -9.61 5.13
C LYS A 115 16.24 -9.88 5.65
N VAL A 116 16.83 -11.00 5.24
CA VAL A 116 18.21 -11.33 5.61
C VAL A 116 19.15 -10.54 4.72
N ILE A 117 19.89 -9.62 5.29
CA ILE A 117 20.79 -8.76 4.51
C ILE A 117 22.27 -9.05 4.74
N LYS A 118 22.59 -9.82 5.76
CA LYS A 118 23.99 -10.20 6.01
C LYS A 118 24.04 -11.44 6.87
N ILE A 119 24.97 -12.32 6.59
CA ILE A 119 25.18 -13.52 7.37
C ILE A 119 26.67 -13.59 7.71
N THR A 120 26.99 -13.69 9.00
CA THR A 120 28.35 -13.91 9.44
C THR A 120 28.43 -15.27 10.10
N ASP A 121 29.60 -15.63 10.61
CA ASP A 121 29.79 -16.91 11.29
C ASP A 121 28.89 -17.03 12.54
N THR A 122 28.61 -15.94 13.20
CA THR A 122 27.91 -15.95 14.48
C THR A 122 26.57 -15.25 14.47
N HIS A 123 26.33 -14.35 13.53
CA HIS A 123 25.13 -13.52 13.54
C HIS A 123 24.50 -13.40 12.18
N VAL A 124 23.20 -13.08 12.19
CA VAL A 124 22.45 -12.77 10.99
C VAL A 124 21.92 -11.35 11.15
N THR A 125 22.09 -10.52 10.15
CA THR A 125 21.54 -9.16 10.17
C THR A 125 20.23 -9.15 9.41
N LEU A 126 19.20 -8.63 10.05
CA LEU A 126 17.85 -8.62 9.52
C LEU A 126 17.37 -7.18 9.35
N ASP A 127 16.66 -6.95 8.26
CA ASP A 127 16.11 -5.64 7.92
C ASP A 127 14.60 -5.71 8.03
N GLY A 128 14.02 -5.01 8.99
CA GLY A 128 12.58 -4.96 9.17
C GLY A 128 11.90 -3.80 8.47
N ASN A 129 12.64 -3.02 7.68
CA ASN A 129 12.02 -1.93 6.92
C ASN A 129 11.09 -2.48 5.84
N HIS A 130 10.10 -1.70 5.48
CA HIS A 130 9.30 -2.02 4.32
C HIS A 130 10.23 -2.11 3.10
N PRO A 131 9.97 -3.01 2.16
CA PRO A 131 10.84 -3.13 0.98
C PRO A 131 11.01 -1.84 0.19
N LEU A 132 10.04 -0.94 0.26
CA LEU A 132 10.10 0.34 -0.42
C LEU A 132 10.40 1.51 0.51
N ALA A 133 10.84 1.24 1.74
CA ALA A 133 11.22 2.31 2.66
C ALA A 133 12.42 3.06 2.08
N GLY A 134 12.40 4.37 2.18
CA GLY A 134 13.46 5.21 1.66
C GLY A 134 13.41 5.42 0.16
N VAL A 135 12.40 4.91 -0.49
CA VAL A 135 12.28 4.99 -1.95
C VAL A 135 11.22 6.02 -2.33
N GLY A 136 11.58 7.01 -3.13
CA GLY A 136 10.60 7.91 -3.72
C GLY A 136 9.87 7.17 -4.82
N LEU A 137 8.57 7.40 -4.91
CA LEU A 137 7.72 6.66 -5.84
C LEU A 137 7.08 7.57 -6.85
N ILE A 138 6.87 7.05 -8.05
CA ILE A 138 6.17 7.76 -9.11
C ILE A 138 5.02 6.89 -9.57
N PHE A 139 3.81 7.41 -9.48
CA PHE A 139 2.62 6.70 -9.92
C PHE A 139 2.08 7.34 -11.19
N ASP A 140 1.89 6.55 -12.22
CA ASP A 140 1.11 6.98 -13.39
C ASP A 140 -0.29 6.43 -13.19
N ILE A 141 -1.26 7.31 -13.07
CA ILE A 141 -2.62 6.96 -12.65
C ILE A 141 -3.61 7.29 -13.76
N GLU A 142 -4.57 6.41 -13.94
CA GLU A 142 -5.73 6.70 -14.78
C GLU A 142 -6.98 6.33 -14.00
N ILE A 143 -7.89 7.27 -13.82
CA ILE A 143 -9.13 7.04 -13.07
C ILE A 143 -10.13 6.35 -13.98
N MET A 144 -10.53 5.15 -13.61
CA MET A 144 -11.41 4.34 -14.44
C MET A 144 -12.87 4.40 -13.98
N LEU A 145 -13.12 4.66 -12.70
CA LEU A 145 -14.46 4.65 -12.16
C LEU A 145 -14.53 5.52 -10.93
N VAL A 146 -15.58 6.32 -10.83
CA VAL A 146 -15.91 7.04 -9.61
C VAL A 146 -17.41 6.86 -9.38
N ARG A 147 -17.80 6.30 -8.25
CA ARG A 147 -19.20 6.13 -7.93
C ARG A 147 -19.40 6.19 -6.42
N GLN A 148 -20.64 6.36 -6.02
CA GLN A 148 -20.98 6.28 -4.60
C GLN A 148 -20.79 4.84 -4.11
N ALA A 149 -20.34 4.69 -2.90
CA ALA A 149 -20.25 3.38 -2.27
C ALA A 149 -21.64 2.90 -1.91
N THR A 150 -21.86 1.60 -1.97
CA THR A 150 -23.12 1.01 -1.54
C THR A 150 -23.10 0.84 -0.02
N GLU A 151 -24.26 0.65 0.58
CA GLU A 151 -24.34 0.37 2.00
C GLU A 151 -23.55 -0.88 2.36
N GLU A 152 -23.62 -1.87 1.53
CA GLU A 152 -22.91 -3.13 1.75
C GLU A 152 -21.39 -2.89 1.77
N GLU A 153 -20.90 -2.08 0.85
CA GLU A 153 -19.49 -1.75 0.82
C GLU A 153 -19.06 -0.98 2.07
N LEU A 154 -19.90 -0.08 2.53
CA LEU A 154 -19.60 0.68 3.73
C LEU A 154 -19.60 -0.20 4.97
N GLN A 155 -20.52 -1.14 5.05
CA GLN A 155 -20.59 -2.04 6.18
C GLN A 155 -19.40 -2.99 6.23
N HIS A 156 -18.98 -3.47 5.09
CA HIS A 156 -17.87 -4.42 5.04
C HIS A 156 -16.51 -3.73 5.00
N GLY A 157 -16.48 -2.42 4.73
CA GLY A 157 -15.23 -1.69 4.66
C GLY A 157 -14.41 -2.01 3.44
N HIS A 158 -15.00 -2.59 2.42
CA HIS A 158 -14.29 -2.97 1.19
C HIS A 158 -15.01 -2.46 -0.03
N ALA A 159 -14.26 -1.97 -1.00
CA ALA A 159 -14.82 -1.62 -2.29
C ALA A 159 -14.99 -2.88 -3.12
N HIS A 160 -16.12 -2.98 -3.82
CA HIS A 160 -16.29 -4.04 -4.80
C HIS A 160 -15.74 -3.52 -6.14
N GLY A 161 -14.98 -4.31 -6.80
CA GLY A 161 -14.41 -3.91 -8.08
C GLY A 161 -15.43 -3.83 -9.17
N LEU A 162 -14.97 -3.56 -10.36
CA LEU A 162 -15.86 -3.45 -11.52
C LEU A 162 -16.60 -4.76 -11.78
N HIS A 163 -16.01 -5.86 -11.41
CA HIS A 163 -16.63 -7.15 -11.62
C HIS A 163 -17.27 -7.72 -10.38
N GLY A 164 -17.37 -6.95 -9.37
CA GLY A 164 -18.08 -7.35 -8.19
C GLY A 164 -17.62 -8.54 -7.51
N HIS A 165 -18.08 -9.51 -7.44
CA HIS A 165 -17.91 -10.63 -6.80
C HIS A 165 -16.72 -11.31 -6.94
N ALA A 166 -16.10 -11.15 -7.39
CA ALA A 166 -14.96 -11.86 -7.51
C ALA A 166 -14.40 -12.45 -6.34
N LYS A 167 -14.78 -12.52 -6.04
CA LYS A 167 -14.32 -12.87 -5.22
C LYS A 167 -14.14 -13.43 -4.24
N HIS A 168 -14.30 -13.61 -4.35
CA HIS A 168 -14.22 -13.95 -3.42
C HIS A 168 -13.94 -14.78 -2.86
N HIS A 169 -13.85 -14.87 -3.01
CA HIS A 169 -13.66 -15.57 -2.48
C HIS A 169 -13.59 -15.91 -2.06
#